data_ff821eb48d50fbe7cbc75bc42d8d5ad9
#
_entry.id   ff821eb48d50fbe7cbc75bc42d8d5ad9
#
_cell.length_a   1.000
_cell.length_b   1.000
_cell.length_c   1.000
_cell.angle_alpha   90.00
_cell.angle_beta   90.00
_cell.angle_gamma   90.00
#
_symmetry.space_group_name_H-M   'P 1'
#
loop_
_entity.id
_entity.type
_entity.pdbx_description
1 polymer ?
#
loop_
_entity_poly.entity_id
_entity_poly.type
_entity_poly.pdbx_seq_one_letter_code
_entity_poly.pdbx_strand_id
1 'polypeptide(L)'
;MPRKHYKAEEIITLLRQAEIYMSKGQSAELAAKEIGVSYQTFLRWRKEYGGLRTDQAKKMKELELENQRLKKIVAELELDKLMLKEIASGNF
;
A
#
# COMPACT_ATOMS: atom_id res chain seq x y z
N MET A 1 8.73 12.66 -18.33
CA MET A 1 7.71 11.62 -18.37
C MET A 1 7.10 11.42 -17.01
N PRO A 2 5.77 11.40 -16.89
CA PRO A 2 5.16 11.08 -15.59
C PRO A 2 5.52 9.65 -15.22
N ARG A 3 5.95 9.47 -13.98
CA ARG A 3 6.20 8.13 -13.46
C ARG A 3 4.88 7.41 -13.33
N LYS A 4 4.83 6.19 -13.83
CA LYS A 4 3.67 5.34 -13.69
C LYS A 4 3.59 4.87 -12.24
N HIS A 5 2.46 5.13 -11.60
CA HIS A 5 2.22 4.67 -10.24
C HIS A 5 1.52 3.33 -10.27
N TYR A 6 2.04 2.39 -9.51
CA TYR A 6 1.48 1.05 -9.40
C TYR A 6 0.86 0.86 -8.02
N LYS A 7 -0.30 0.25 -7.98
CA LYS A 7 -0.92 -0.16 -6.74
C LYS A 7 -0.23 -1.42 -6.22
N ALA A 8 -0.30 -1.67 -4.91
CA ALA A 8 0.33 -2.84 -4.29
C ALA A 8 -0.12 -4.15 -4.96
N GLU A 9 -1.38 -4.27 -5.30
CA GLU A 9 -1.92 -5.45 -5.99
C GLU A 9 -1.29 -5.67 -7.35
N GLU A 10 -1.10 -4.59 -8.10
CA GLU A 10 -0.46 -4.62 -9.41
C GLU A 10 1.00 -5.04 -9.28
N ILE A 11 1.70 -4.50 -8.28
CA ILE A 11 3.10 -4.83 -8.01
C ILE A 11 3.24 -6.32 -7.73
N ILE A 12 2.39 -6.88 -6.88
CA ILE A 12 2.44 -8.29 -6.53
C ILE A 12 2.15 -9.18 -7.74
N THR A 13 1.20 -8.80 -8.58
CA THR A 13 0.89 -9.51 -9.82
C THR A 13 2.09 -9.51 -10.76
N LEU A 14 2.73 -8.35 -10.93
CA LEU A 14 3.91 -8.21 -11.78
C LEU A 14 5.10 -9.01 -11.23
N LEU A 15 5.30 -9.01 -9.91
CA LEU A 15 6.35 -9.80 -9.28
C LEU A 15 6.14 -11.31 -9.53
N ARG A 16 4.92 -11.78 -9.48
CA ARG A 16 4.60 -13.18 -9.79
C ARG A 16 4.91 -13.52 -11.23
N GLN A 17 4.57 -12.63 -12.16
CA GLN A 17 4.92 -12.82 -13.56
C GLN A 17 6.43 -12.89 -13.74
N ALA A 18 7.18 -12.02 -13.06
CA ALA A 18 8.63 -12.05 -13.10
C ALA A 18 9.18 -13.37 -12.56
N GLU A 19 8.61 -13.90 -11.48
CA GLU A 19 9.01 -15.19 -10.92
C GLU A 19 8.79 -16.34 -11.90
N ILE A 20 7.71 -16.29 -12.67
CA ILE A 20 7.42 -17.28 -13.71
C ILE A 20 8.51 -17.23 -14.79
N TYR A 21 8.88 -16.03 -15.25
CA TYR A 21 9.97 -15.88 -16.22
C TYR A 21 11.29 -16.41 -15.68
N MET A 22 11.59 -16.12 -14.41
CA MET A 22 12.81 -16.61 -13.78
C MET A 22 12.80 -18.12 -13.63
N SER A 23 11.65 -18.73 -13.36
CA SER A 23 11.52 -20.19 -13.27
C SER A 23 11.77 -20.88 -14.61
N LYS A 24 11.60 -20.14 -15.70
CA LYS A 24 11.89 -20.62 -17.07
C LYS A 24 13.34 -20.39 -17.47
N GLY A 25 14.18 -19.93 -16.56
CA GLY A 25 15.61 -19.74 -16.79
C GLY A 25 16.03 -18.33 -17.15
N GLN A 26 15.13 -17.36 -17.13
CA GLN A 26 15.50 -15.97 -17.38
C GLN A 26 16.16 -15.35 -16.16
N SER A 27 17.08 -14.40 -16.41
CA SER A 27 17.71 -13.65 -15.33
C SER A 27 16.71 -12.66 -14.71
N ALA A 28 17.00 -12.21 -13.49
CA ALA A 28 16.19 -11.20 -12.82
C ALA A 28 16.11 -9.90 -13.62
N GLU A 29 17.19 -9.52 -14.29
CA GLU A 29 17.22 -8.33 -15.13
C GLU A 29 16.28 -8.46 -16.32
N LEU A 30 16.27 -9.61 -16.99
CA LEU A 30 15.35 -9.88 -18.10
C LEU A 30 13.91 -9.93 -17.61
N ALA A 31 13.67 -10.57 -16.48
CA ALA A 31 12.32 -10.64 -15.89
C ALA A 31 11.78 -9.26 -15.59
N ALA A 32 12.59 -8.36 -15.03
CA ALA A 32 12.21 -6.98 -14.77
C ALA A 32 11.83 -6.26 -16.06
N LYS A 33 12.62 -6.44 -17.11
CA LYS A 33 12.35 -5.86 -18.42
C LYS A 33 11.04 -6.38 -19.00
N GLU A 34 10.77 -7.67 -18.87
CA GLU A 34 9.54 -8.29 -19.36
C GLU A 34 8.30 -7.73 -18.68
N ILE A 35 8.38 -7.44 -17.40
CA ILE A 35 7.25 -6.83 -16.67
C ILE A 35 7.22 -5.30 -16.80
N GLY A 36 8.16 -4.71 -17.53
CA GLY A 36 8.13 -3.29 -17.89
C GLY A 36 8.68 -2.34 -16.82
N VAL A 37 9.57 -2.79 -15.95
CA VAL A 37 10.18 -1.96 -14.92
C VAL A 37 11.69 -2.06 -14.95
N SER A 38 12.37 -1.07 -14.35
CA SER A 38 13.81 -1.12 -14.21
C SER A 38 14.21 -2.22 -13.22
N TYR A 39 15.43 -2.71 -13.36
CA TYR A 39 15.97 -3.70 -12.45
C TYR A 39 15.98 -3.20 -11.00
N GLN A 40 16.32 -1.93 -10.81
CA GLN A 40 16.33 -1.31 -9.48
C GLN A 40 14.93 -1.29 -8.85
N THR A 41 13.92 -0.93 -9.64
CA THR A 41 12.52 -0.96 -9.20
C THR A 41 12.09 -2.38 -8.85
N PHE A 42 12.47 -3.35 -9.68
CA PHE A 42 12.17 -4.75 -9.43
C PHE A 42 12.77 -5.24 -8.11
N LEU A 43 14.03 -4.90 -7.83
CA LEU A 43 14.69 -5.29 -6.58
C LEU A 43 14.01 -4.66 -5.36
N ARG A 44 13.63 -3.38 -5.48
CA ARG A 44 12.91 -2.69 -4.41
C ARG A 44 11.56 -3.35 -4.14
N TRP A 45 10.81 -3.63 -5.20
CA TRP A 45 9.51 -4.30 -5.08
C TRP A 45 9.64 -5.70 -4.47
N ARG A 46 10.64 -6.43 -4.88
CA ARG A 46 10.91 -7.77 -4.36
C ARG A 46 11.20 -7.74 -2.86
N LYS A 47 11.90 -6.70 -2.41
CA LYS A 47 12.19 -6.51 -1.00
C LYS A 47 10.93 -6.11 -0.21
N GLU A 48 10.12 -5.21 -0.76
CA GLU A 48 8.95 -4.66 -0.07
C GLU A 48 7.74 -5.58 -0.13
N TYR A 49 7.54 -6.26 -1.24
CA TYR A 49 6.32 -7.04 -1.51
C TYR A 49 6.57 -8.53 -1.75
N GLY A 50 7.82 -8.94 -1.81
CA GLY A 50 8.14 -10.36 -2.03
C GLY A 50 7.56 -11.22 -0.91
N GLY A 51 6.86 -12.29 -1.29
CA GLY A 51 6.19 -13.15 -0.34
C GLY A 51 4.76 -12.77 0.01
N LEU A 52 4.29 -11.59 -0.43
CA LEU A 52 2.90 -11.20 -0.25
C LEU A 52 2.02 -11.76 -1.37
N ARG A 53 0.80 -12.07 -1.05
CA ARG A 53 -0.21 -12.50 -2.01
C ARG A 53 -1.14 -11.31 -2.32
N THR A 54 -1.78 -11.35 -3.49
CA THR A 54 -2.68 -10.27 -3.92
C THR A 54 -3.81 -10.03 -2.92
N ASP A 55 -4.37 -11.08 -2.37
CA ASP A 55 -5.42 -10.99 -1.35
C ASP A 55 -4.91 -10.34 -0.06
N GLN A 56 -3.66 -10.62 0.32
CA GLN A 56 -3.03 -9.99 1.49
C GLN A 56 -2.80 -8.50 1.25
N ALA A 57 -2.37 -8.11 0.03
CA ALA A 57 -2.18 -6.71 -0.32
C ALA A 57 -3.50 -5.93 -0.27
N LYS A 58 -4.57 -6.52 -0.78
CA LYS A 58 -5.91 -5.93 -0.69
C LYS A 58 -6.33 -5.72 0.75
N LYS A 59 -6.13 -6.75 1.57
CA LYS A 59 -6.49 -6.70 2.98
C LYS A 59 -5.69 -5.62 3.73
N MET A 60 -4.40 -5.50 3.46
CA MET A 60 -3.56 -4.45 4.04
C MET A 60 -4.07 -3.06 3.67
N LYS A 61 -4.44 -2.87 2.41
CA LYS A 61 -4.98 -1.59 1.93
C LYS A 61 -6.31 -1.27 2.61
N GLU A 62 -7.19 -2.25 2.73
CA GLU A 62 -8.47 -2.08 3.42
C GLU A 62 -8.27 -1.71 4.88
N LEU A 63 -7.34 -2.37 5.57
CA LEU A 63 -7.01 -2.07 6.95
C LEU A 63 -6.42 -0.68 7.12
N GLU A 64 -5.60 -0.23 6.18
CA GLU A 64 -5.04 1.11 6.20
C GLU A 64 -6.12 2.18 6.06
N LEU A 65 -7.04 2.00 5.12
CA LEU A 65 -8.18 2.90 4.93
C LEU A 65 -9.07 2.93 6.16
N GLU A 66 -9.37 1.78 6.73
CA GLU A 66 -10.17 1.67 7.94
C GLU A 66 -9.50 2.36 9.12
N ASN A 67 -8.18 2.20 9.24
CA ASN A 67 -7.41 2.86 10.29
C ASN A 67 -7.46 4.39 10.16
N GLN A 68 -7.34 4.91 8.93
CA GLN A 68 -7.48 6.35 8.66
C GLN A 68 -8.86 6.85 9.03
N ARG A 69 -9.91 6.10 8.68
CA ARG A 69 -11.28 6.44 9.01
C ARG A 69 -11.51 6.49 10.52
N LEU A 70 -10.99 5.50 11.23
CA LEU A 70 -11.09 5.43 12.70
C LEU A 70 -10.39 6.60 13.36
N LYS A 71 -9.20 6.97 12.87
CA LYS A 71 -8.46 8.12 13.39
C LYS A 71 -9.25 9.42 13.23
N LYS A 72 -9.92 9.58 12.10
CA LYS A 72 -10.77 10.74 11.84
C LYS A 72 -11.95 10.80 12.80
N ILE A 73 -12.63 9.68 13.01
CA ILE A 73 -13.76 9.59 13.94
C ILE A 73 -13.31 9.92 15.36
N VAL A 74 -12.19 9.39 15.81
CA VAL A 74 -11.65 9.70 17.13
C VAL A 74 -11.36 11.18 17.28
N ALA A 75 -10.76 11.80 16.27
CA ALA A 75 -10.48 13.23 16.28
C ALA A 75 -11.77 14.06 16.39
N GLU A 76 -12.81 13.70 15.64
CA GLU A 76 -14.10 14.38 15.70
C GLU A 76 -14.75 14.22 17.08
N LEU A 77 -14.71 13.02 17.66
CA LEU A 77 -15.25 12.76 18.98
C LEU A 77 -14.52 13.54 20.07
N GLU A 78 -13.21 13.67 19.95
CA GLU A 78 -12.42 14.47 20.90
C GLU A 78 -12.78 15.95 20.82
N LEU A 79 -13.00 16.48 19.62
CA LEU A 79 -13.47 17.87 19.45
C LEU A 79 -14.86 18.07 20.05
N ASP A 80 -15.79 17.16 19.79
CA ASP A 80 -17.14 17.22 20.34
C ASP A 80 -17.10 17.19 21.87
N LYS A 81 -16.26 16.35 22.43
CA LYS A 81 -16.07 16.23 23.86
C LYS A 81 -15.57 17.55 24.47
N LEU A 82 -14.59 18.21 23.82
CA LEU A 82 -14.08 19.50 24.26
C LEU A 82 -15.15 20.58 24.21
N MET A 83 -15.93 20.64 23.13
CA MET A 83 -17.02 21.59 22.95
C MET A 83 -18.10 21.42 24.04
N LEU A 84 -18.51 20.19 24.30
CA LEU A 84 -19.48 19.88 25.35
C LEU A 84 -18.95 20.28 26.73
N LYS A 85 -17.67 20.05 26.98
CA LYS A 85 -17.03 20.39 28.23
C LYS A 85 -17.00 21.91 28.45
N GLU A 86 -16.72 22.69 27.40
CA GLU A 86 -16.74 24.15 27.45
C GLU A 86 -18.13 24.68 27.71
N ILE A 87 -19.15 24.13 27.05
CA ILE A 87 -20.54 24.50 27.27
C ILE A 87 -20.95 24.21 28.72
N ALA A 88 -20.62 23.01 29.21
CA ALA A 88 -20.94 22.61 30.58
C ALA A 88 -20.26 23.51 31.63
N SER A 89 -19.04 24.02 31.32
CA SER A 89 -18.34 24.93 32.24
C SER A 89 -18.79 26.39 32.13
N GLY A 90 -19.64 26.72 31.14
CA GLY A 90 -20.08 28.10 30.93
C GLY A 90 -19.08 28.99 30.22
N ASN A 91 -18.05 28.41 29.60
CA ASN A 91 -17.00 29.18 28.89
C ASN A 91 -17.34 29.30 27.40
N PHE A 92 -18.26 30.18 27.08
CA PHE A 92 -18.59 30.50 25.67
C PHE A 92 -18.77 32.00 25.44
#